data_37d66d97a31a64175d4146f906ea68e4
#
_entry.id   37d66d97a31a64175d4146f906ea68e4
#
_cell.length_a   1.000
_cell.length_b   1.000
_cell.length_c   1.000
_cell.angle_alpha   90.00
_cell.angle_beta   90.00
_cell.angle_gamma   90.00
#
_symmetry.space_group_name_H-M   'P 1'
#
loop_
_entity.id
_entity.type
_entity.pdbx_description
1 polymer ?
#
loop_
_entity_poly.entity_id
_entity_poly.type
_entity_poly.pdbx_seq_one_letter_code
_entity_poly.pdbx_strand_id
1 'polypeptide(L)'
;MNLPQPETLLLEPKGPVLQVTFNRPQSRNAMSLQMVQELSELFQAIADSDQYRAVVLRGAGGHFCAGADIKDMATARASLGRSAEDPVFAMNRAFGRLITQVNQAPQTVIVVLEGAVLGGGFGLACVSDVAITAADAKFGLPETGLGIIPAQIAPFVVTRIGLTQARRLALLGARFEGAEAYRLGLVHYVCNSADEVESQLNEVLEQVKRCAPHANRVTKQLMLRVGQPDLEAILDDAAREFSKAVQSAEGQEGTMAFIQKRLPSWATSEN
;
A
#
# COMPACT_ATOMS: atom_id res chain seq x y z
N MET A 1 18.41 -10.03 -7.75
CA MET A 1 17.65 -9.01 -8.48
C MET A 1 18.28 -7.65 -8.25
N ASN A 2 18.46 -6.82 -9.28
CA ASN A 2 18.94 -5.45 -9.09
C ASN A 2 17.71 -4.54 -8.90
N LEU A 3 17.62 -3.92 -7.73
CA LEU A 3 16.59 -2.90 -7.47
C LEU A 3 16.94 -1.61 -8.23
N PRO A 4 15.94 -0.80 -8.64
CA PRO A 4 16.17 0.54 -9.17
C PRO A 4 16.92 1.40 -8.15
N GLN A 5 17.57 2.46 -8.61
CA GLN A 5 18.26 3.44 -7.76
C GLN A 5 17.50 4.77 -7.75
N PRO A 6 16.45 4.89 -6.96
CA PRO A 6 15.64 6.09 -6.92
C PRO A 6 16.34 7.24 -6.17
N GLU A 7 15.97 8.47 -6.48
CA GLU A 7 16.45 9.67 -5.80
C GLU A 7 15.53 10.09 -4.65
N THR A 8 14.22 9.82 -4.78
CA THR A 8 13.19 10.25 -3.82
C THR A 8 12.80 9.16 -2.83
N LEU A 9 13.39 7.96 -2.96
CA LEU A 9 13.13 6.82 -2.10
C LEU A 9 14.44 6.28 -1.53
N LEU A 10 14.39 5.73 -0.32
CA LEU A 10 15.45 4.87 0.22
C LEU A 10 14.93 3.43 0.21
N LEU A 11 15.72 2.52 -0.37
CA LEU A 11 15.38 1.10 -0.48
C LEU A 11 16.33 0.29 0.40
N GLU A 12 15.78 -0.42 1.38
CA GLU A 12 16.53 -1.26 2.31
C GLU A 12 15.99 -2.69 2.28
N PRO A 13 16.67 -3.61 1.58
CA PRO A 13 16.37 -5.03 1.66
C PRO A 13 16.72 -5.60 3.04
N LYS A 14 15.77 -6.28 3.70
CA LYS A 14 15.95 -6.97 4.99
C LYS A 14 15.40 -8.40 4.87
N GLY A 15 16.20 -9.28 4.31
CA GLY A 15 15.76 -10.63 3.96
C GLY A 15 14.54 -10.60 3.04
N PRO A 16 13.41 -11.25 3.41
CA PRO A 16 12.21 -11.29 2.59
C PRO A 16 11.35 -10.01 2.67
N VAL A 17 11.85 -8.94 3.30
CA VAL A 17 11.15 -7.66 3.46
C VAL A 17 11.92 -6.57 2.71
N LEU A 18 11.21 -5.78 1.91
CA LEU A 18 11.75 -4.56 1.33
C LEU A 18 11.18 -3.34 2.07
N GLN A 19 12.03 -2.62 2.79
CA GLN A 19 11.66 -1.33 3.36
C GLN A 19 11.85 -0.24 2.32
N VAL A 20 10.82 0.60 2.13
CA VAL A 20 10.78 1.71 1.19
C VAL A 20 10.44 2.97 1.97
N THR A 21 11.40 3.86 2.10
CA THR A 21 11.20 5.12 2.81
C THR A 21 11.08 6.26 1.82
N PHE A 22 9.97 6.99 1.84
CA PHE A 22 9.81 8.23 1.08
C PHE A 22 10.80 9.26 1.62
N ASN A 23 11.68 9.77 0.78
CA ASN A 23 12.83 10.58 1.21
C ASN A 23 12.80 12.01 0.65
N ARG A 24 11.70 12.71 0.90
CA ARG A 24 11.53 14.14 0.64
C ARG A 24 11.03 14.86 1.91
N PRO A 25 11.74 14.74 3.06
CA PRO A 25 11.25 15.25 4.35
C PRO A 25 10.99 16.76 4.35
N GLN A 26 11.75 17.55 3.57
CA GLN A 26 11.58 18.99 3.42
C GLN A 26 10.21 19.39 2.85
N SER A 27 9.54 18.51 2.13
CA SER A 27 8.18 18.67 1.61
C SER A 27 7.16 17.78 2.33
N ARG A 28 7.51 17.22 3.50
CA ARG A 28 6.73 16.22 4.23
C ARG A 28 6.31 15.06 3.33
N ASN A 29 7.25 14.64 2.47
CA ASN A 29 7.07 13.56 1.50
C ASN A 29 5.87 13.76 0.56
N ALA A 30 5.60 15.01 0.16
CA ALA A 30 4.61 15.29 -0.87
C ALA A 30 4.96 14.50 -2.15
N MET A 31 3.94 13.87 -2.73
CA MET A 31 4.05 12.96 -3.86
C MET A 31 4.34 13.74 -5.15
N SER A 32 5.62 13.78 -5.54
CA SER A 32 6.04 14.35 -6.81
C SER A 32 5.85 13.36 -7.95
N LEU A 33 5.82 13.85 -9.19
CA LEU A 33 5.76 13.00 -10.38
C LEU A 33 6.95 12.04 -10.43
N GLN A 34 8.15 12.50 -10.05
CA GLN A 34 9.35 11.67 -9.95
C GLN A 34 9.14 10.53 -8.95
N MET A 35 8.65 10.82 -7.73
CA MET A 35 8.39 9.78 -6.73
C MET A 35 7.34 8.77 -7.23
N VAL A 36 6.32 9.22 -7.94
CA VAL A 36 5.31 8.34 -8.56
C VAL A 36 5.95 7.39 -9.58
N GLN A 37 6.85 7.91 -10.42
CA GLN A 37 7.57 7.12 -11.42
C GLN A 37 8.49 6.09 -10.75
N GLU A 38 9.31 6.52 -9.80
CA GLU A 38 10.24 5.66 -9.07
C GLU A 38 9.53 4.54 -8.29
N LEU A 39 8.40 4.84 -7.64
CA LEU A 39 7.56 3.83 -7.00
C LEU A 39 6.98 2.85 -8.02
N SER A 40 6.51 3.34 -9.16
CA SER A 40 5.95 2.50 -10.23
C SER A 40 7.00 1.54 -10.79
N GLU A 41 8.21 2.03 -11.05
CA GLU A 41 9.36 1.23 -11.49
C GLU A 41 9.74 0.17 -10.44
N LEU A 42 9.74 0.56 -9.16
CA LEU A 42 10.02 -0.35 -8.07
C LEU A 42 9.01 -1.50 -8.02
N PHE A 43 7.71 -1.18 -7.96
CA PHE A 43 6.66 -2.21 -7.90
C PHE A 43 6.63 -3.08 -9.14
N GLN A 44 6.96 -2.54 -10.32
CA GLN A 44 7.12 -3.32 -11.53
C GLN A 44 8.32 -4.27 -11.43
N ALA A 45 9.46 -3.78 -10.93
CA ALA A 45 10.67 -4.59 -10.79
C ALA A 45 10.48 -5.77 -9.84
N ILE A 46 9.71 -5.62 -8.78
CA ILE A 46 9.50 -6.67 -7.77
C ILE A 46 8.25 -7.54 -8.03
N ALA A 47 7.43 -7.24 -9.05
CA ALA A 47 6.14 -7.91 -9.27
C ALA A 47 6.26 -9.44 -9.38
N ASP A 48 7.25 -9.91 -10.15
CA ASP A 48 7.47 -11.34 -10.38
C ASP A 48 8.56 -11.94 -9.47
N SER A 49 9.02 -11.18 -8.48
CA SER A 49 10.10 -11.61 -7.60
C SER A 49 9.60 -12.45 -6.44
N ASP A 50 10.23 -13.60 -6.21
CA ASP A 50 10.02 -14.41 -5.00
C ASP A 50 10.90 -13.96 -3.83
N GLN A 51 11.80 -13.00 -4.06
CA GLN A 51 12.73 -12.51 -3.04
C GLN A 51 11.99 -11.77 -1.91
N TYR A 52 10.95 -10.99 -2.25
CA TYR A 52 10.24 -10.19 -1.26
C TYR A 52 8.82 -10.71 -1.02
N ARG A 53 8.51 -10.93 0.26
CA ARG A 53 7.18 -11.32 0.76
C ARG A 53 6.36 -10.12 1.21
N ALA A 54 7.05 -9.11 1.74
CA ALA A 54 6.45 -7.88 2.21
C ALA A 54 7.19 -6.65 1.68
N VAL A 55 6.43 -5.57 1.45
CA VAL A 55 6.93 -4.22 1.20
C VAL A 55 6.40 -3.33 2.31
N VAL A 56 7.31 -2.67 3.03
CA VAL A 56 6.96 -1.69 4.06
C VAL A 56 7.15 -0.29 3.50
N LEU A 57 6.08 0.50 3.41
CA LEU A 57 6.13 1.90 3.01
C LEU A 57 6.09 2.79 4.25
N ARG A 58 7.05 3.71 4.37
CA ARG A 58 7.09 4.73 5.44
C ARG A 58 7.66 6.04 4.93
N GLY A 59 7.64 7.09 5.74
CA GLY A 59 8.16 8.40 5.36
C GLY A 59 9.31 8.84 6.25
N ALA A 60 10.34 9.45 5.66
CA ALA A 60 11.40 10.11 6.40
C ALA A 60 10.89 11.42 7.06
N GLY A 61 11.53 11.81 8.17
CA GLY A 61 11.26 13.09 8.85
C GLY A 61 9.91 13.14 9.56
N GLY A 62 9.36 11.99 9.99
CA GLY A 62 8.15 11.91 10.81
C GLY A 62 6.85 12.24 10.07
N HIS A 63 6.83 12.17 8.76
CA HIS A 63 5.62 12.32 7.95
C HIS A 63 5.54 11.25 6.87
N PHE A 64 4.40 10.59 6.75
CA PHE A 64 4.20 9.60 5.69
C PHE A 64 4.12 10.27 4.31
N CYS A 65 3.09 11.10 4.09
CA CYS A 65 2.93 11.84 2.84
C CYS A 65 1.89 12.96 3.00
N ALA A 66 2.27 14.19 2.65
CA ALA A 66 1.41 15.37 2.75
C ALA A 66 0.47 15.58 1.56
N GLY A 67 0.31 14.60 0.68
CA GLY A 67 -0.53 14.68 -0.52
C GLY A 67 0.27 14.96 -1.79
N ALA A 68 -0.38 15.50 -2.83
CA ALA A 68 0.26 15.81 -4.09
C ALA A 68 1.25 16.98 -3.97
N ASP A 69 2.34 16.94 -4.75
CA ASP A 69 3.28 18.06 -4.82
C ASP A 69 2.67 19.22 -5.60
N ILE A 70 2.44 20.34 -4.91
CA ILE A 70 1.80 21.53 -5.48
C ILE A 70 2.66 22.15 -6.60
N LYS A 71 4.01 22.00 -6.54
CA LYS A 71 4.91 22.52 -7.58
C LYS A 71 4.73 21.76 -8.88
N ASP A 72 4.63 20.43 -8.83
CA ASP A 72 4.37 19.62 -10.02
C ASP A 72 2.99 19.91 -10.60
N MET A 73 1.99 20.11 -9.77
CA MET A 73 0.65 20.53 -10.22
C MET A 73 0.69 21.90 -10.93
N ALA A 74 1.43 22.86 -10.37
CA ALA A 74 1.60 24.18 -11.00
C ALA A 74 2.33 24.09 -12.33
N THR A 75 3.37 23.26 -12.42
CA THR A 75 4.14 23.01 -13.65
C THR A 75 3.27 22.36 -14.72
N ALA A 76 2.53 21.31 -14.37
CA ALA A 76 1.60 20.65 -15.29
C ALA A 76 0.55 21.64 -15.82
N ARG A 77 -0.04 22.46 -14.92
CA ARG A 77 -1.01 23.48 -15.30
C ARG A 77 -0.42 24.55 -16.25
N ALA A 78 0.82 25.00 -16.00
CA ALA A 78 1.49 25.95 -16.86
C ALA A 78 1.85 25.39 -18.24
N SER A 79 1.85 24.07 -18.39
CA SER A 79 2.13 23.36 -19.65
C SER A 79 0.88 23.04 -20.46
N LEU A 80 -0.32 23.39 -19.98
CA LEU A 80 -1.57 23.19 -20.72
C LEU A 80 -1.53 23.86 -22.10
N GLY A 81 -1.96 23.13 -23.11
CA GLY A 81 -1.98 23.61 -24.49
C GLY A 81 -0.63 23.62 -25.22
N ARG A 82 0.46 23.14 -24.55
CA ARG A 82 1.80 23.06 -25.17
C ARG A 82 2.14 21.68 -25.72
N SER A 83 1.36 20.67 -25.39
CA SER A 83 1.51 19.29 -25.86
C SER A 83 0.17 18.75 -26.35
N ALA A 84 0.20 17.68 -27.15
CA ALA A 84 -1.01 17.01 -27.63
C ALA A 84 -1.78 16.31 -26.49
N GLU A 85 -1.08 15.88 -25.45
CA GLU A 85 -1.68 15.27 -24.25
C GLU A 85 -1.80 16.31 -23.14
N ASP A 86 -2.92 16.29 -22.42
CA ASP A 86 -3.13 17.13 -21.23
C ASP A 86 -2.17 16.69 -20.10
N PRO A 87 -1.20 17.54 -19.72
CA PRO A 87 -0.19 17.18 -18.73
C PRO A 87 -0.78 16.98 -17.32
N VAL A 88 -1.89 17.65 -16.99
CA VAL A 88 -2.60 17.47 -15.71
C VAL A 88 -3.30 16.11 -15.67
N PHE A 89 -3.94 15.72 -16.78
CA PHE A 89 -4.51 14.37 -16.92
C PHE A 89 -3.41 13.31 -16.83
N ALA A 90 -2.32 13.46 -17.57
CA ALA A 90 -1.23 12.49 -17.59
C ALA A 90 -0.61 12.28 -16.21
N MET A 91 -0.33 13.37 -15.47
CA MET A 91 0.19 13.34 -14.10
C MET A 91 -0.78 12.64 -13.15
N ASN A 92 -2.06 13.00 -13.17
CA ASN A 92 -3.07 12.41 -12.30
C ASN A 92 -3.26 10.93 -12.60
N ARG A 93 -3.27 10.55 -13.88
CA ARG A 93 -3.40 9.15 -14.32
C ARG A 93 -2.16 8.30 -13.98
N ALA A 94 -0.96 8.89 -13.99
CA ALA A 94 0.26 8.21 -13.53
C ALA A 94 0.12 7.77 -12.07
N PHE A 95 -0.36 8.65 -11.19
CA PHE A 95 -0.64 8.29 -9.80
C PHE A 95 -1.74 7.22 -9.69
N GLY A 96 -2.78 7.30 -10.52
CA GLY A 96 -3.83 6.27 -10.53
C GLY A 96 -3.33 4.89 -10.96
N ARG A 97 -2.38 4.83 -11.90
CA ARG A 97 -1.70 3.58 -12.27
C ARG A 97 -0.86 3.03 -11.13
N LEU A 98 -0.08 3.88 -10.46
CA LEU A 98 0.71 3.50 -9.31
C LEU A 98 -0.16 2.93 -8.18
N ILE A 99 -1.23 3.61 -7.79
CA ILE A 99 -2.08 3.15 -6.68
C ILE A 99 -2.75 1.80 -6.99
N THR A 100 -3.14 1.58 -8.26
CA THR A 100 -3.64 0.28 -8.72
C THR A 100 -2.55 -0.79 -8.64
N GLN A 101 -1.32 -0.46 -9.04
CA GLN A 101 -0.17 -1.37 -8.99
C GLN A 101 0.17 -1.76 -7.54
N VAL A 102 0.16 -0.80 -6.60
CA VAL A 102 0.35 -1.07 -5.17
C VAL A 102 -0.76 -1.96 -4.62
N ASN A 103 -2.03 -1.67 -4.97
CA ASN A 103 -3.17 -2.49 -4.55
C ASN A 103 -3.07 -3.94 -5.03
N GLN A 104 -2.55 -4.15 -6.23
CA GLN A 104 -2.43 -5.46 -6.87
C GLN A 104 -1.08 -6.15 -6.62
N ALA A 105 -0.15 -5.49 -5.93
CA ALA A 105 1.17 -6.05 -5.66
C ALA A 105 1.06 -7.44 -5.01
N PRO A 106 1.80 -8.45 -5.52
CA PRO A 106 1.73 -9.80 -4.98
C PRO A 106 2.32 -9.91 -3.56
N GLN A 107 3.14 -8.96 -3.17
CA GLN A 107 3.69 -8.86 -1.81
C GLN A 107 2.62 -8.30 -0.85
N THR A 108 2.74 -8.65 0.43
CA THR A 108 1.98 -7.96 1.48
C THR A 108 2.49 -6.53 1.61
N VAL A 109 1.66 -5.55 1.32
CA VAL A 109 1.99 -4.12 1.46
C VAL A 109 1.59 -3.63 2.84
N ILE A 110 2.57 -3.20 3.61
CA ILE A 110 2.41 -2.66 4.96
C ILE A 110 2.75 -1.18 4.92
N VAL A 111 1.93 -0.33 5.53
CA VAL A 111 2.22 1.10 5.67
C VAL A 111 2.41 1.47 7.13
N VAL A 112 3.46 2.27 7.40
CA VAL A 112 3.70 2.91 8.70
C VAL A 112 3.38 4.39 8.56
N LEU A 113 2.31 4.81 9.22
CA LEU A 113 1.67 6.12 9.04
C LEU A 113 1.99 7.03 10.22
N GLU A 114 2.84 8.02 9.98
CA GLU A 114 3.26 9.01 10.98
C GLU A 114 3.03 10.41 10.45
N GLY A 115 2.77 11.37 11.33
CA GLY A 115 2.57 12.78 10.98
C GLY A 115 1.50 12.98 9.90
N ALA A 116 1.83 13.57 8.76
CA ALA A 116 0.88 13.84 7.69
C ALA A 116 0.57 12.61 6.83
N VAL A 117 -0.72 12.28 6.68
CA VAL A 117 -1.27 11.20 5.83
C VAL A 117 -2.43 11.79 5.03
N LEU A 118 -2.11 12.56 3.99
CA LEU A 118 -3.09 13.39 3.29
C LEU A 118 -3.19 13.02 1.81
N GLY A 119 -4.36 13.18 1.23
CA GLY A 119 -4.59 13.05 -0.21
C GLY A 119 -4.05 11.74 -0.78
N GLY A 120 -3.04 11.80 -1.65
CA GLY A 120 -2.38 10.61 -2.22
C GLY A 120 -1.80 9.67 -1.17
N GLY A 121 -1.27 10.19 -0.04
CA GLY A 121 -0.82 9.36 1.08
C GLY A 121 -1.96 8.62 1.78
N PHE A 122 -3.12 9.28 1.92
CA PHE A 122 -4.36 8.63 2.38
C PHE A 122 -4.78 7.51 1.41
N GLY A 123 -4.67 7.76 0.10
CA GLY A 123 -4.96 6.76 -0.92
C GLY A 123 -4.07 5.52 -0.80
N LEU A 124 -2.75 5.70 -0.57
CA LEU A 124 -1.84 4.58 -0.34
C LEU A 124 -2.19 3.79 0.93
N ALA A 125 -2.64 4.46 2.01
CA ALA A 125 -3.15 3.77 3.18
C ALA A 125 -4.39 2.91 2.86
N CYS A 126 -5.28 3.39 1.99
CA CYS A 126 -6.47 2.64 1.59
C CYS A 126 -6.17 1.36 0.81
N VAL A 127 -5.08 1.30 0.05
CA VAL A 127 -4.71 0.12 -0.77
C VAL A 127 -3.68 -0.79 -0.10
N SER A 128 -3.23 -0.46 1.11
CA SER A 128 -2.34 -1.33 1.88
C SER A 128 -3.07 -2.53 2.48
N ASP A 129 -2.37 -3.65 2.61
CA ASP A 129 -2.90 -4.84 3.26
C ASP A 129 -2.92 -4.68 4.79
N VAL A 130 -1.89 -4.03 5.34
CA VAL A 130 -1.78 -3.71 6.76
C VAL A 130 -1.38 -2.25 6.94
N ALA A 131 -2.09 -1.53 7.79
CA ALA A 131 -1.80 -0.14 8.15
C ALA A 131 -1.59 -0.01 9.66
N ILE A 132 -0.40 0.46 10.04
CA ILE A 132 0.01 0.77 11.41
C ILE A 132 0.15 2.29 11.50
N THR A 133 -0.41 2.93 12.52
CA THR A 133 -0.32 4.39 12.65
C THR A 133 0.13 4.82 14.03
N ALA A 134 0.89 5.92 14.07
CA ALA A 134 1.04 6.70 15.30
C ALA A 134 -0.30 7.35 15.70
N ALA A 135 -0.60 7.39 16.98
CA ALA A 135 -1.88 7.90 17.49
C ALA A 135 -2.14 9.35 17.10
N ASP A 136 -1.07 10.17 17.00
CA ASP A 136 -1.11 11.58 16.67
C ASP A 136 -0.98 11.89 15.17
N ALA A 137 -0.90 10.87 14.31
CA ALA A 137 -0.86 11.03 12.85
C ALA A 137 -2.12 11.76 12.35
N LYS A 138 -1.94 12.67 11.37
CA LYS A 138 -2.99 13.56 10.88
C LYS A 138 -3.46 13.08 9.50
N PHE A 139 -4.69 12.58 9.46
CA PHE A 139 -5.35 12.09 8.27
C PHE A 139 -6.27 13.15 7.65
N GLY A 140 -6.45 13.10 6.34
CA GLY A 140 -7.45 13.92 5.68
C GLY A 140 -7.49 13.82 4.17
N LEU A 141 -8.63 14.24 3.63
CA LEU A 141 -8.91 14.42 2.20
C LEU A 141 -9.14 15.90 1.93
N PRO A 142 -8.08 16.72 1.80
CA PRO A 142 -8.21 18.18 1.72
C PRO A 142 -8.61 18.70 0.35
N GLU A 143 -8.75 17.85 -0.65
CA GLU A 143 -8.86 18.20 -2.07
C GLU A 143 -10.02 19.17 -2.33
N THR A 144 -11.20 18.90 -1.78
CA THR A 144 -12.39 19.75 -2.01
C THR A 144 -12.22 21.14 -1.40
N GLY A 145 -11.48 21.26 -0.30
CA GLY A 145 -11.12 22.56 0.30
C GLY A 145 -10.13 23.38 -0.55
N LEU A 146 -9.47 22.72 -1.50
CA LEU A 146 -8.56 23.34 -2.49
C LEU A 146 -9.23 23.59 -3.85
N GLY A 147 -10.52 23.26 -4.00
CA GLY A 147 -11.23 23.35 -5.27
C GLY A 147 -10.86 22.28 -6.28
N ILE A 148 -10.26 21.16 -5.83
CA ILE A 148 -9.92 20.00 -6.64
C ILE A 148 -10.62 18.74 -6.10
N ILE A 149 -10.42 17.59 -6.75
CA ILE A 149 -11.11 16.35 -6.39
C ILE A 149 -10.12 15.23 -6.08
N PRO A 150 -10.46 14.29 -5.17
CA PRO A 150 -9.64 13.10 -4.87
C PRO A 150 -9.81 12.03 -5.98
N ALA A 151 -9.50 12.40 -7.24
CA ALA A 151 -9.94 11.69 -8.44
C ALA A 151 -9.52 10.21 -8.46
N GLN A 152 -8.23 9.91 -8.29
CA GLN A 152 -7.72 8.54 -8.43
C GLN A 152 -7.89 7.71 -7.15
N ILE A 153 -8.02 8.35 -6.00
CA ILE A 153 -8.12 7.64 -4.71
C ILE A 153 -9.56 7.33 -4.30
N ALA A 154 -10.54 8.09 -4.80
CA ALA A 154 -11.94 7.97 -4.36
C ALA A 154 -12.50 6.54 -4.38
N PRO A 155 -12.29 5.71 -5.41
CA PRO A 155 -12.79 4.32 -5.42
C PRO A 155 -12.16 3.48 -4.29
N PHE A 156 -10.86 3.64 -4.05
CA PHE A 156 -10.14 2.89 -3.01
C PHE A 156 -10.55 3.35 -1.59
N VAL A 157 -10.80 4.65 -1.41
CA VAL A 157 -11.35 5.17 -0.15
C VAL A 157 -12.71 4.57 0.14
N VAL A 158 -13.60 4.52 -0.86
CA VAL A 158 -14.93 3.90 -0.72
C VAL A 158 -14.82 2.42 -0.38
N THR A 159 -13.94 1.70 -1.05
CA THR A 159 -13.70 0.28 -0.77
C THR A 159 -13.21 0.06 0.65
N ARG A 160 -12.30 0.93 1.14
CA ARG A 160 -11.67 0.79 2.45
C ARG A 160 -12.59 1.11 3.62
N ILE A 161 -13.33 2.22 3.57
CA ILE A 161 -14.09 2.75 4.71
C ILE A 161 -15.60 2.85 4.44
N GLY A 162 -16.05 2.38 3.30
CA GLY A 162 -17.46 2.43 2.87
C GLY A 162 -17.90 3.79 2.37
N LEU A 163 -18.92 3.79 1.51
CA LEU A 163 -19.41 4.99 0.80
C LEU A 163 -19.81 6.13 1.74
N THR A 164 -20.52 5.82 2.84
CA THR A 164 -21.04 6.85 3.75
C THR A 164 -19.92 7.64 4.42
N GLN A 165 -18.89 6.96 4.93
CA GLN A 165 -17.77 7.62 5.58
C GLN A 165 -16.85 8.31 4.56
N ALA A 166 -16.62 7.70 3.41
CA ALA A 166 -15.87 8.31 2.32
C ALA A 166 -16.47 9.65 1.89
N ARG A 167 -17.80 9.70 1.70
CA ARG A 167 -18.53 10.95 1.37
C ARG A 167 -18.38 11.99 2.47
N ARG A 168 -18.58 11.60 3.74
CA ARG A 168 -18.43 12.53 4.89
C ARG A 168 -17.05 13.16 4.90
N LEU A 169 -15.98 12.35 4.78
CA LEU A 169 -14.62 12.86 4.85
C LEU A 169 -14.26 13.73 3.64
N ALA A 170 -14.55 13.27 2.44
CA ALA A 170 -14.17 13.97 1.23
C ALA A 170 -14.94 15.28 1.02
N LEU A 171 -16.25 15.28 1.28
CA LEU A 171 -17.09 16.48 1.05
C LEU A 171 -16.87 17.56 2.12
N LEU A 172 -16.43 17.19 3.32
CA LEU A 172 -16.15 18.15 4.40
C LEU A 172 -14.66 18.54 4.46
N GLY A 173 -13.77 17.93 3.67
CA GLY A 173 -12.34 18.11 3.81
C GLY A 173 -11.84 17.77 5.23
N ALA A 174 -12.49 16.77 5.85
CA ALA A 174 -12.32 16.48 7.27
C ALA A 174 -10.89 16.04 7.59
N ARG A 175 -10.41 16.48 8.77
CA ARG A 175 -9.14 16.06 9.36
C ARG A 175 -9.39 15.31 10.66
N PHE A 176 -8.61 14.28 10.92
CA PHE A 176 -8.73 13.43 12.11
C PHE A 176 -7.40 12.74 12.43
N GLU A 177 -7.38 12.02 13.54
CA GLU A 177 -6.19 11.36 14.07
C GLU A 177 -6.36 9.81 14.08
N GLY A 178 -5.33 9.12 14.60
CA GLY A 178 -5.25 7.66 14.59
C GLY A 178 -6.46 6.94 15.17
N ALA A 179 -7.03 7.45 16.27
CA ALA A 179 -8.20 6.83 16.90
C ALA A 179 -9.42 6.80 15.97
N GLU A 180 -9.69 7.87 15.26
CA GLU A 180 -10.79 7.91 14.27
C GLU A 180 -10.43 7.09 13.03
N ALA A 181 -9.16 7.08 12.60
CA ALA A 181 -8.70 6.21 11.52
C ALA A 181 -8.95 4.73 11.81
N TYR A 182 -8.72 4.30 13.04
CA TYR A 182 -9.02 2.94 13.50
C TYR A 182 -10.53 2.68 13.54
N ARG A 183 -11.32 3.59 14.11
CA ARG A 183 -12.78 3.48 14.15
C ARG A 183 -13.41 3.35 12.76
N LEU A 184 -12.82 3.98 11.76
CA LEU A 184 -13.26 3.93 10.38
C LEU A 184 -12.82 2.64 9.64
N GLY A 185 -11.94 1.83 10.22
CA GLY A 185 -11.33 0.70 9.54
C GLY A 185 -10.28 1.09 8.49
N LEU A 186 -9.80 2.35 8.54
CA LEU A 186 -8.73 2.81 7.66
C LEU A 186 -7.39 2.18 8.06
N VAL A 187 -7.12 2.08 9.36
CA VAL A 187 -5.91 1.49 9.93
C VAL A 187 -6.26 0.29 10.81
N HIS A 188 -5.29 -0.63 11.00
CA HIS A 188 -5.46 -1.84 11.79
C HIS A 188 -4.91 -1.71 13.21
N TYR A 189 -3.87 -0.89 13.38
CA TYR A 189 -3.17 -0.70 14.65
C TYR A 189 -2.90 0.77 14.91
N VAL A 190 -3.06 1.20 16.17
CA VAL A 190 -2.75 2.56 16.66
C VAL A 190 -1.73 2.43 17.76
N CYS A 191 -0.60 3.11 17.64
CA CYS A 191 0.53 3.06 18.55
C CYS A 191 0.76 4.44 19.18
N ASN A 192 1.06 4.48 20.47
CA ASN A 192 1.22 5.74 21.23
C ASN A 192 2.66 6.23 21.29
N SER A 193 3.61 5.41 20.82
CA SER A 193 5.04 5.78 20.77
C SER A 193 5.71 5.17 19.54
N ALA A 194 6.88 5.70 19.19
CA ALA A 194 7.70 5.15 18.10
C ALA A 194 8.12 3.69 18.39
N ASP A 195 8.43 3.37 19.65
CA ASP A 195 8.80 1.99 20.04
C ASP A 195 7.62 1.03 19.85
N GLU A 196 6.39 1.46 20.16
CA GLU A 196 5.19 0.66 19.88
C GLU A 196 4.98 0.46 18.38
N VAL A 197 5.24 1.48 17.55
CA VAL A 197 5.17 1.36 16.08
C VAL A 197 6.14 0.30 15.57
N GLU A 198 7.40 0.35 16.00
CA GLU A 198 8.42 -0.62 15.57
C GLU A 198 8.10 -2.03 16.10
N SER A 199 7.63 -2.16 17.35
CA SER A 199 7.21 -3.44 17.93
C SER A 199 6.05 -4.05 17.13
N GLN A 200 5.04 -3.24 16.81
CA GLN A 200 3.87 -3.69 16.05
C GLN A 200 4.24 -4.06 14.61
N LEU A 201 5.13 -3.29 13.98
CA LEU A 201 5.65 -3.63 12.65
C LEU A 201 6.36 -4.98 12.66
N ASN A 202 7.24 -5.21 13.64
CA ASN A 202 7.95 -6.48 13.77
C ASN A 202 6.98 -7.65 13.98
N GLU A 203 5.96 -7.50 14.82
CA GLU A 203 4.93 -8.52 15.02
C GLU A 203 4.20 -8.86 13.71
N VAL A 204 3.79 -7.86 12.94
CA VAL A 204 3.14 -8.06 11.63
C VAL A 204 4.08 -8.75 10.65
N LEU A 205 5.35 -8.36 10.59
CA LEU A 205 6.33 -8.99 9.71
C LEU A 205 6.56 -10.46 10.08
N GLU A 206 6.61 -10.80 11.38
CA GLU A 206 6.70 -12.20 11.82
C GLU A 206 5.44 -13.01 11.43
N GLN A 207 4.25 -12.40 11.47
CA GLN A 207 3.03 -13.05 10.97
C GLN A 207 3.09 -13.32 9.47
N VAL A 208 3.55 -12.34 8.68
CA VAL A 208 3.73 -12.52 7.22
C VAL A 208 4.74 -13.62 6.91
N LYS A 209 5.85 -13.68 7.64
CA LYS A 209 6.88 -14.72 7.46
C LYS A 209 6.36 -16.13 7.77
N ARG A 210 5.36 -16.29 8.62
CA ARG A 210 4.73 -17.58 8.92
C ARG A 210 3.81 -18.09 7.81
N CYS A 211 3.32 -17.20 6.94
CA CYS A 211 2.44 -17.56 5.83
C CYS A 211 3.25 -18.02 4.62
N ALA A 212 2.76 -19.01 3.88
CA ALA A 212 3.39 -19.48 2.66
C ALA A 212 3.33 -18.39 1.56
N PRO A 213 4.46 -18.04 0.90
CA PRO A 213 4.52 -16.90 -0.01
C PRO A 213 3.54 -16.98 -1.17
N HIS A 214 3.47 -18.12 -1.84
CA HIS A 214 2.58 -18.31 -2.98
C HIS A 214 1.11 -18.31 -2.54
N ALA A 215 0.77 -18.97 -1.44
CA ALA A 215 -0.58 -18.98 -0.90
C ALA A 215 -1.06 -17.56 -0.56
N ASN A 216 -0.20 -16.70 0.01
CA ASN A 216 -0.53 -15.30 0.28
C ASN A 216 -0.85 -14.51 -1.00
N ARG A 217 -0.03 -14.68 -2.06
CA ARG A 217 -0.25 -14.01 -3.36
C ARG A 217 -1.61 -14.37 -3.96
N VAL A 218 -1.89 -15.66 -4.04
CA VAL A 218 -3.15 -16.17 -4.61
C VAL A 218 -4.35 -15.73 -3.77
N THR A 219 -4.22 -15.78 -2.44
CA THR A 219 -5.28 -15.30 -1.52
C THR A 219 -5.59 -13.83 -1.75
N LYS A 220 -4.58 -12.97 -1.83
CA LYS A 220 -4.77 -11.54 -2.10
C LYS A 220 -5.46 -11.30 -3.44
N GLN A 221 -5.00 -11.96 -4.51
CA GLN A 221 -5.60 -11.87 -5.84
C GLN A 221 -7.07 -12.30 -5.84
N LEU A 222 -7.39 -13.39 -5.14
CA LEU A 222 -8.76 -13.87 -5.01
C LEU A 222 -9.64 -12.84 -4.28
N MET A 223 -9.18 -12.29 -3.16
CA MET A 223 -9.93 -11.29 -2.39
C MET A 223 -10.19 -10.01 -3.19
N LEU A 224 -9.24 -9.56 -4.02
CA LEU A 224 -9.38 -8.38 -4.88
C LEU A 224 -10.40 -8.57 -6.02
N ARG A 225 -10.82 -9.80 -6.31
CA ARG A 225 -11.86 -10.10 -7.31
C ARG A 225 -13.27 -10.03 -6.74
N VAL A 226 -13.43 -9.93 -5.42
CA VAL A 226 -14.76 -9.82 -4.78
C VAL A 226 -15.49 -8.59 -5.29
N GLY A 227 -16.77 -8.76 -5.65
CA GLY A 227 -17.59 -7.69 -6.24
C GLY A 227 -17.57 -7.64 -7.78
N GLN A 228 -16.79 -8.48 -8.46
CA GLN A 228 -16.94 -8.70 -9.90
C GLN A 228 -18.24 -9.48 -10.21
N PRO A 229 -18.82 -9.30 -11.42
CA PRO A 229 -20.18 -9.75 -11.68
C PRO A 229 -20.42 -11.25 -11.64
N ASP A 230 -19.40 -12.07 -11.85
CA ASP A 230 -19.53 -13.53 -11.93
C ASP A 230 -18.91 -14.22 -10.71
N LEU A 231 -19.73 -14.38 -9.65
CA LEU A 231 -19.30 -15.03 -8.42
C LEU A 231 -18.98 -16.52 -8.64
N GLU A 232 -19.77 -17.23 -9.44
CA GLU A 232 -19.56 -18.67 -9.68
C GLU A 232 -18.24 -18.93 -10.41
N ALA A 233 -17.90 -18.10 -11.41
CA ALA A 233 -16.60 -18.19 -12.06
C ALA A 233 -15.44 -17.90 -11.10
N ILE A 234 -15.61 -16.96 -10.16
CA ILE A 234 -14.59 -16.69 -9.12
C ILE A 234 -14.43 -17.91 -8.21
N LEU A 235 -15.52 -18.56 -7.79
CA LEU A 235 -15.49 -19.75 -6.93
C LEU A 235 -14.90 -20.96 -7.65
N ASP A 236 -15.18 -21.14 -8.94
CA ASP A 236 -14.59 -22.19 -9.76
C ASP A 236 -13.06 -21.99 -9.90
N ASP A 237 -12.62 -20.77 -10.14
CA ASP A 237 -11.19 -20.43 -10.18
C ASP A 237 -10.53 -20.65 -8.80
N ALA A 238 -11.20 -20.23 -7.72
CA ALA A 238 -10.73 -20.46 -6.37
C ALA A 238 -10.56 -21.95 -6.06
N ALA A 239 -11.48 -22.79 -6.50
CA ALA A 239 -11.37 -24.25 -6.36
C ALA A 239 -10.19 -24.84 -7.14
N ARG A 240 -9.92 -24.32 -8.35
CA ARG A 240 -8.74 -24.72 -9.14
C ARG A 240 -7.45 -24.29 -8.44
N GLU A 241 -7.38 -23.05 -7.96
CA GLU A 241 -6.20 -22.56 -7.23
C GLU A 241 -5.98 -23.31 -5.90
N PHE A 242 -7.04 -23.62 -5.16
CA PHE A 242 -6.97 -24.47 -3.97
C PHE A 242 -6.40 -25.86 -4.29
N SER A 243 -6.88 -26.50 -5.36
CA SER A 243 -6.37 -27.80 -5.80
C SER A 243 -4.88 -27.75 -6.13
N LYS A 244 -4.43 -26.69 -6.85
CA LYS A 244 -3.00 -26.48 -7.14
C LYS A 244 -2.20 -26.26 -5.86
N ALA A 245 -2.70 -25.43 -4.95
CA ALA A 245 -2.03 -25.13 -3.69
C ALA A 245 -1.82 -26.39 -2.84
N VAL A 246 -2.83 -27.24 -2.68
CA VAL A 246 -2.72 -28.51 -1.93
C VAL A 246 -1.67 -29.44 -2.55
N GLN A 247 -1.55 -29.47 -3.87
CA GLN A 247 -0.60 -30.31 -4.61
C GLN A 247 0.82 -29.70 -4.69
N SER A 248 0.98 -28.43 -4.37
CA SER A 248 2.26 -27.73 -4.43
C SER A 248 3.23 -28.18 -3.33
N ALA A 249 4.53 -27.88 -3.53
CA ALA A 249 5.54 -28.10 -2.49
C ALA A 249 5.23 -27.32 -1.21
N GLU A 250 4.70 -26.08 -1.30
CA GLU A 250 4.26 -25.29 -0.14
C GLU A 250 3.11 -25.98 0.60
N GLY A 251 2.08 -26.44 -0.13
CA GLY A 251 0.92 -27.11 0.49
C GLY A 251 1.30 -28.42 1.18
N GLN A 252 2.18 -29.21 0.55
CA GLN A 252 2.70 -30.45 1.15
C GLN A 252 3.55 -30.17 2.39
N GLU A 253 4.49 -29.24 2.32
CA GLU A 253 5.34 -28.85 3.45
C GLU A 253 4.50 -28.27 4.60
N GLY A 254 3.59 -27.34 4.30
CA GLY A 254 2.75 -26.69 5.33
C GLY A 254 1.85 -27.67 6.06
N THR A 255 1.18 -28.57 5.35
CA THR A 255 0.32 -29.59 5.93
C THR A 255 1.13 -30.61 6.75
N MET A 256 2.32 -31.02 6.26
CA MET A 256 3.20 -31.91 6.99
C MET A 256 3.77 -31.27 8.27
N ALA A 257 4.20 -30.00 8.17
CA ALA A 257 4.69 -29.24 9.32
C ALA A 257 3.62 -29.13 10.41
N PHE A 258 2.37 -28.85 10.00
CA PHE A 258 1.23 -28.80 10.94
C PHE A 258 1.00 -30.14 11.65
N ILE A 259 0.99 -31.25 10.92
CA ILE A 259 0.82 -32.60 11.49
C ILE A 259 1.97 -32.91 12.46
N GLN A 260 3.19 -32.53 12.10
CA GLN A 260 4.40 -32.75 12.91
C GLN A 260 4.58 -31.74 14.05
N LYS A 261 3.70 -30.76 14.20
CA LYS A 261 3.77 -29.69 15.20
C LYS A 261 5.08 -28.91 15.16
N ARG A 262 5.63 -28.66 13.98
CA ARG A 262 6.82 -27.84 13.72
C ARG A 262 6.47 -26.64 12.85
N LEU A 263 7.38 -25.67 12.78
CA LEU A 263 7.26 -24.60 11.81
C LEU A 263 7.58 -25.11 10.40
N PRO A 264 6.90 -24.60 9.36
CA PRO A 264 7.25 -24.88 7.98
C PRO A 264 8.59 -24.24 7.60
N SER A 265 9.25 -24.79 6.58
CA SER A 265 10.59 -24.36 6.17
C SER A 265 10.71 -22.87 5.86
N TRP A 266 9.69 -22.28 5.24
CA TRP A 266 9.68 -20.84 4.94
C TRP A 266 9.58 -19.92 6.16
N ALA A 267 9.17 -20.43 7.32
CA ALA A 267 9.09 -19.68 8.56
C ALA A 267 10.37 -19.78 9.41
N THR A 268 11.26 -20.71 9.07
CA THR A 268 12.52 -20.95 9.81
C THR A 268 13.74 -20.38 9.09
N SER A 269 13.64 -20.03 7.82
CA SER A 269 14.75 -19.44 7.05
C SER A 269 14.99 -18.00 7.49
N GLU A 270 16.20 -17.72 7.97
CA GLU A 270 16.71 -16.35 8.24
C GLU A 270 17.00 -15.56 6.94
N ASN A 271 16.57 -16.05 5.80
CA ASN A 271 16.81 -15.48 4.47
C ASN A 271 15.61 -14.70 3.95
#